data_9ed2124510b869e361f497b40cebc0f4
#
_entry.id   9ed2124510b869e361f497b40cebc0f4
#
_cell.length_a   1.000
_cell.length_b   1.000
_cell.length_c   1.000
_cell.angle_alpha   90.00
_cell.angle_beta   90.00
_cell.angle_gamma   90.00
#
_symmetry.space_group_name_H-M   'P 1'
#
loop_
_entity.id
_entity.type
_entity.pdbx_description
1 polymer ?
#
loop_
_entity_poly.entity_id
_entity_poly.type
_entity_poly.pdbx_seq_one_letter_code
_entity_poly.pdbx_strand_id
1 'polypeptide(L)'
;MSEALDLQASTTSVRSQRKSSLNIQELLNKTLPHLVQTVIRNERLKNTLLQVDGLIIGTGEADFTKGNTRYALHIDDKTFHLLDVPGIEGNESRYISQVKEAIAEAHMVVYVNGTNKKPETATAEKIKSYLEYGTQVYPLVNVRGYADAYEFEEDRHDLMQQGGAGEALKQTVGVLQPVLGSDVLLPGNCVQGLLAFCGLAYDDATQSTTIHPSRAHNLATQQKRYFQHFSSRREMQEFSQIDAIARVIRGKVATFREDIVESNKGKVRESLGQYLQVLNTQLTNHRAFLKKTEPEFDKCCVAFANAIAAFERRIINNRRNRWNDFFNDLMEKSDDIVEDDFGDKEAIAQRISQQFKSRRVEVKKLMLQDTEEGVKALQEQMIQAVARLLQDIKHIEFQQHVDFAHGGEFEFGREIALGYDLGLRDFGSMAFKIGSYALSGATVGRAFPVIGTAIGAVAGALVGVVMTVVGLFTSKASKVRKAQGKVRDKLESARDKALDGIDDEVRNLVAAIENELKSSLLQKVNAMHTALQQPIAIFEQQITQITHLKNQLENMPYGTIQTVQY
;
A
#
# COMPACT_ATOMS: atom_id res chain seq x y z
N MET A 1 36.53 27.67 25.56
CA MET A 1 36.63 28.98 24.90
C MET A 1 35.92 29.07 23.55
N SER A 2 35.58 27.96 22.91
CA SER A 2 34.72 27.96 21.69
C SER A 2 33.22 28.11 21.98
N GLU A 3 32.77 27.68 23.12
CA GLU A 3 31.36 27.82 23.55
C GLU A 3 30.93 29.23 23.91
N ALA A 4 31.90 30.15 24.13
CA ALA A 4 31.61 31.54 24.48
C ALA A 4 31.38 32.43 23.24
N LEU A 5 31.76 31.99 22.05
CA LEU A 5 31.66 32.77 20.82
C LEU A 5 30.39 32.49 20.02
N ASP A 6 29.82 31.31 20.11
CA ASP A 6 28.48 30.99 19.51
C ASP A 6 27.32 31.70 20.24
N LEU A 7 27.58 32.17 21.47
CA LEU A 7 26.61 32.93 22.26
C LEU A 7 26.43 34.38 21.79
N GLN A 8 27.30 34.92 20.93
CA GLN A 8 27.20 36.30 20.47
C GLN A 8 26.42 36.49 19.15
N ALA A 9 26.31 35.48 18.31
CA ALA A 9 25.63 35.60 17.01
C ALA A 9 24.09 35.49 17.07
N SER A 10 23.54 34.98 18.18
CA SER A 10 22.09 34.90 18.41
C SER A 10 21.61 35.84 19.52
N THR A 11 22.32 36.93 19.74
CA THR A 11 22.21 37.73 20.95
C THR A 11 20.87 38.43 21.19
N THR A 12 20.04 38.63 20.17
CA THR A 12 18.69 39.21 20.38
C THR A 12 17.64 38.15 20.74
N SER A 13 17.67 37.00 20.13
CA SER A 13 16.76 35.89 20.43
C SER A 13 17.10 35.20 21.76
N VAL A 14 18.39 34.99 22.02
CA VAL A 14 18.88 34.40 23.28
C VAL A 14 18.64 35.31 24.50
N ARG A 15 18.71 36.64 24.32
CA ARG A 15 18.36 37.58 25.40
C ARG A 15 16.86 37.58 25.71
N SER A 16 16.00 37.44 24.71
CA SER A 16 14.54 37.29 24.89
C SER A 16 14.20 35.98 25.61
N GLN A 17 14.82 34.89 25.19
CA GLN A 17 14.63 33.56 25.81
C GLN A 17 15.08 33.53 27.29
N ARG A 18 16.21 34.16 27.61
CA ARG A 18 16.67 34.22 29.01
C ARG A 18 15.72 35.02 29.92
N LYS A 19 15.05 36.05 29.38
CA LYS A 19 14.17 36.91 30.17
C LYS A 19 12.86 36.25 30.58
N SER A 20 12.23 35.46 29.65
CA SER A 20 11.04 34.71 29.99
C SER A 20 11.36 33.48 30.85
N SER A 21 12.51 32.84 30.62
CA SER A 21 12.95 31.73 31.47
C SER A 21 13.22 32.15 32.93
N LEU A 22 13.73 33.38 33.12
CA LEU A 22 13.91 33.92 34.48
C LEU A 22 12.59 34.08 35.24
N ASN A 23 11.55 34.57 34.61
CA ASN A 23 10.24 34.70 35.27
C ASN A 23 9.61 33.36 35.60
N ILE A 24 9.68 32.40 34.71
CA ILE A 24 9.18 31.03 34.96
C ILE A 24 10.06 30.35 36.00
N GLN A 25 11.36 30.51 35.95
CA GLN A 25 12.31 29.95 36.91
C GLN A 25 12.13 30.55 38.30
N GLU A 26 11.92 31.86 38.42
CA GLU A 26 11.65 32.48 39.72
C GLU A 26 10.30 32.05 40.27
N LEU A 27 9.30 31.88 39.40
CA LEU A 27 8.02 31.31 39.73
C LEU A 27 8.17 29.88 40.28
N LEU A 28 8.88 29.04 39.57
CA LEU A 28 9.16 27.67 39.98
C LEU A 28 9.98 27.60 41.26
N ASN A 29 10.90 28.53 41.50
CA ASN A 29 11.71 28.55 42.68
C ASN A 29 10.97 28.88 43.99
N LYS A 30 10.04 29.82 43.92
CA LYS A 30 9.26 30.21 45.11
C LYS A 30 8.27 29.12 45.48
N THR A 31 7.84 28.36 44.54
CA THR A 31 6.88 27.27 44.70
C THR A 31 7.54 25.93 44.93
N LEU A 32 8.78 25.77 44.48
CA LEU A 32 9.55 24.53 44.54
C LEU A 32 10.97 24.79 45.12
N PRO A 33 11.13 24.86 46.44
CA PRO A 33 12.36 25.33 47.10
C PRO A 33 13.68 24.64 46.70
N HIS A 34 13.61 23.50 46.03
CA HIS A 34 14.79 22.78 45.55
C HIS A 34 15.12 23.06 44.07
N LEU A 35 14.32 23.91 43.43
CA LEU A 35 14.36 24.07 42.01
C LEU A 35 15.08 25.31 41.65
N VAL A 36 16.16 25.56 41.42
CA VAL A 36 16.62 26.79 40.76
C VAL A 36 17.57 27.69 41.57
N GLN A 37 17.92 27.33 42.77
CA GLN A 37 18.93 28.14 43.47
C GLN A 37 20.24 28.28 42.67
N THR A 38 20.53 27.34 41.80
CA THR A 38 21.80 27.32 41.08
C THR A 38 21.82 28.25 39.87
N VAL A 39 20.73 28.34 39.09
CA VAL A 39 20.68 29.15 37.85
C VAL A 39 20.53 30.64 38.20
N ILE A 40 19.63 30.96 39.13
CA ILE A 40 19.42 32.35 39.51
C ILE A 40 20.63 32.91 40.29
N ARG A 41 21.32 32.07 41.09
CA ARG A 41 22.49 32.46 41.84
C ARG A 41 23.67 32.89 40.95
N ASN A 42 23.88 32.20 39.87
CA ASN A 42 24.97 32.54 38.92
C ASN A 42 24.67 33.77 38.09
N GLU A 43 23.42 34.04 37.75
CA GLU A 43 23.07 35.24 36.98
C GLU A 43 22.88 36.48 37.82
N ARG A 44 22.43 36.36 39.07
CA ARG A 44 22.39 37.47 40.03
C ARG A 44 23.80 38.04 40.35
N LEU A 45 24.81 37.17 40.36
CA LEU A 45 26.19 37.58 40.59
C LEU A 45 26.82 38.37 39.42
N LYS A 46 26.25 38.22 38.25
CA LYS A 46 26.81 38.86 37.03
C LYS A 46 26.11 40.14 36.58
N ASN A 47 24.87 40.41 37.00
CA ASN A 47 24.07 41.50 36.45
C ASN A 47 23.14 42.17 37.46
N THR A 48 23.70 42.73 38.50
CA THR A 48 22.98 43.44 39.57
C THR A 48 22.18 44.70 39.12
N LEU A 49 22.10 45.03 37.84
CA LEU A 49 21.52 46.30 37.43
C LEU A 49 20.62 46.25 36.16
N LEU A 50 20.31 45.11 35.62
CA LEU A 50 19.47 45.07 34.43
C LEU A 50 18.04 44.68 34.78
N GLN A 51 17.16 45.66 34.82
CA GLN A 51 15.73 45.46 34.77
C GLN A 51 15.39 44.84 33.44
N VAL A 52 15.00 43.58 33.43
CA VAL A 52 14.87 42.75 32.19
C VAL A 52 13.50 42.15 32.03
N ASP A 53 12.70 42.10 33.09
CA ASP A 53 11.44 41.40 33.13
C ASP A 53 10.35 42.13 32.31
N GLY A 54 9.43 41.34 31.75
CA GLY A 54 8.29 41.88 31.02
C GLY A 54 8.45 42.14 29.52
N LEU A 55 9.67 42.04 28.99
CA LEU A 55 9.89 42.32 27.56
C LEU A 55 9.22 41.31 26.61
N ILE A 56 9.06 40.08 27.09
CA ILE A 56 8.40 39.01 26.34
C ILE A 56 6.89 38.93 26.57
N ILE A 57 6.37 39.70 27.52
CA ILE A 57 4.93 39.73 27.78
C ILE A 57 4.29 40.53 26.65
N GLY A 58 3.36 39.90 25.92
CA GLY A 58 2.64 40.50 24.82
C GLY A 58 1.93 41.80 25.19
N THR A 59 1.80 42.68 24.25
CA THR A 59 1.07 43.95 24.37
C THR A 59 -0.41 43.81 24.10
N GLY A 60 -0.88 42.61 23.76
CA GLY A 60 -2.25 42.31 23.33
C GLY A 60 -2.42 42.33 21.82
N GLU A 61 -1.36 42.56 21.06
CA GLU A 61 -1.37 42.42 19.61
C GLU A 61 -1.50 40.95 19.19
N ALA A 62 -2.23 40.69 18.11
CA ALA A 62 -2.33 39.37 17.52
C ALA A 62 -0.94 38.91 16.98
N ASP A 63 -0.67 37.62 17.05
CA ASP A 63 0.55 37.00 16.53
C ASP A 63 1.86 37.51 17.15
N PHE A 64 1.87 37.76 18.45
CA PHE A 64 3.07 38.20 19.18
C PHE A 64 4.18 37.12 19.12
N THR A 65 3.84 35.85 19.27
CA THR A 65 4.78 34.73 19.17
C THR A 65 4.88 34.29 17.71
N LYS A 66 6.01 34.57 17.06
CA LYS A 66 6.23 34.33 15.61
C LYS A 66 6.98 33.02 15.31
N GLY A 67 7.29 32.23 16.31
CA GLY A 67 8.02 30.97 16.16
C GLY A 67 8.20 30.27 17.48
N ASN A 68 8.61 29.00 17.45
CA ASN A 68 8.86 28.21 18.65
C ASN A 68 10.06 28.80 19.43
N THR A 69 9.85 29.04 20.71
CA THR A 69 10.91 29.49 21.61
C THR A 69 11.13 28.44 22.69
N ARG A 70 12.38 27.99 22.85
CA ARG A 70 12.76 26.93 23.78
C ARG A 70 13.45 27.53 25.00
N TYR A 71 12.95 27.23 26.19
CA TYR A 71 13.53 27.62 27.47
C TYR A 71 14.03 26.38 28.19
N ALA A 72 15.34 26.29 28.46
CA ALA A 72 15.92 25.22 29.23
C ALA A 72 15.73 25.51 30.73
N LEU A 73 15.14 24.58 31.43
CA LEU A 73 14.92 24.62 32.88
C LEU A 73 15.66 23.45 33.54
N HIS A 74 16.33 23.73 34.67
CA HIS A 74 17.10 22.74 35.42
C HIS A 74 16.45 22.50 36.76
N ILE A 75 16.23 21.24 37.09
CA ILE A 75 15.71 20.78 38.36
C ILE A 75 16.64 19.68 38.87
N ASP A 76 17.36 19.96 39.95
CA ASP A 76 18.42 19.09 40.45
C ASP A 76 19.46 18.80 39.35
N ASP A 77 19.65 17.53 39.00
CA ASP A 77 20.54 17.06 37.93
C ASP A 77 19.86 16.90 36.57
N LYS A 78 18.61 17.33 36.43
CA LYS A 78 17.79 17.10 35.25
C LYS A 78 17.53 18.41 34.48
N THR A 79 17.54 18.31 33.17
CA THR A 79 17.17 19.41 32.27
C THR A 79 15.88 19.05 31.51
N PHE A 80 14.92 19.96 31.51
CA PHE A 80 13.75 19.87 30.67
C PHE A 80 13.55 21.19 29.91
N HIS A 81 12.77 21.16 28.88
CA HIS A 81 12.52 22.31 28.02
C HIS A 81 11.04 22.71 28.07
N LEU A 82 10.80 23.99 28.23
CA LEU A 82 9.50 24.59 27.99
C LEU A 82 9.52 25.19 26.58
N LEU A 83 8.57 24.79 25.75
CA LEU A 83 8.39 25.28 24.39
C LEU A 83 7.24 26.28 24.37
N ASP A 84 7.51 27.55 24.04
CA ASP A 84 6.49 28.54 23.74
C ASP A 84 6.17 28.47 22.24
N VAL A 85 4.90 28.23 21.93
CA VAL A 85 4.43 27.92 20.57
C VAL A 85 3.47 29.02 20.13
N PRO A 86 3.45 29.40 18.85
CA PRO A 86 2.45 30.32 18.32
C PRO A 86 1.01 29.84 18.59
N GLY A 87 0.11 30.80 18.81
CA GLY A 87 -1.30 30.47 19.07
C GLY A 87 -1.96 29.75 17.90
N ILE A 88 -2.77 28.75 18.21
CA ILE A 88 -3.49 27.93 17.21
C ILE A 88 -4.78 28.58 16.71
N GLU A 89 -5.18 29.71 17.24
CA GLU A 89 -6.44 30.40 16.92
C GLU A 89 -6.25 31.63 16.01
N GLY A 90 -5.05 31.85 15.52
CA GLY A 90 -4.71 33.02 14.66
C GLY A 90 -4.49 32.65 13.19
N ASN A 91 -3.45 33.19 12.59
CA ASN A 91 -3.08 32.97 11.18
C ASN A 91 -2.41 31.59 11.00
N GLU A 92 -3.21 30.56 11.13
CA GLU A 92 -2.80 29.16 11.29
C GLU A 92 -1.88 28.61 10.20
N SER A 93 -2.22 28.92 8.94
CA SER A 93 -1.50 28.35 7.79
C SER A 93 0.01 28.64 7.81
N ARG A 94 0.42 29.69 8.53
CA ARG A 94 1.81 30.12 8.61
C ARG A 94 2.64 29.33 9.65
N TYR A 95 2.01 28.80 10.69
CA TYR A 95 2.71 28.24 11.86
C TYR A 95 2.38 26.76 12.14
N ILE A 96 1.50 26.14 11.34
CA ILE A 96 1.07 24.73 11.54
C ILE A 96 2.24 23.76 11.65
N SER A 97 3.24 23.87 10.77
CA SER A 97 4.40 22.99 10.79
C SER A 97 5.21 23.12 12.09
N GLN A 98 5.38 24.34 12.58
CA GLN A 98 6.12 24.62 13.81
C GLN A 98 5.38 24.11 15.04
N VAL A 99 4.05 24.28 15.08
CA VAL A 99 3.19 23.75 16.16
C VAL A 99 3.24 22.23 16.18
N LYS A 100 3.11 21.57 15.03
CA LYS A 100 3.20 20.12 14.92
C LYS A 100 4.56 19.59 15.37
N GLU A 101 5.65 20.22 14.95
CA GLU A 101 7.01 19.86 15.35
C GLU A 101 7.19 19.96 16.86
N ALA A 102 6.75 21.07 17.48
CA ALA A 102 6.84 21.26 18.91
C ALA A 102 6.00 20.22 19.70
N ILE A 103 4.79 19.91 19.22
CA ILE A 103 3.93 18.93 19.87
C ILE A 103 4.47 17.50 19.70
N ALA A 104 5.08 17.17 18.56
CA ALA A 104 5.73 15.87 18.36
C ALA A 104 6.89 15.61 19.32
N GLU A 105 7.59 16.66 19.74
CA GLU A 105 8.65 16.59 20.77
C GLU A 105 8.11 16.61 22.19
N ALA A 106 6.89 17.11 22.41
CA ALA A 106 6.33 17.36 23.74
C ALA A 106 5.86 16.08 24.42
N HIS A 107 6.11 15.95 25.72
CA HIS A 107 5.56 14.89 26.58
C HIS A 107 4.31 15.35 27.34
N MET A 108 4.08 16.65 27.41
CA MET A 108 2.88 17.29 27.95
C MET A 108 2.64 18.60 27.22
N VAL A 109 1.41 18.88 26.86
CA VAL A 109 0.97 20.15 26.27
C VAL A 109 0.19 20.93 27.30
N VAL A 110 0.58 22.18 27.60
CA VAL A 110 -0.23 23.10 28.38
C VAL A 110 -1.06 23.95 27.42
N TYR A 111 -2.36 23.67 27.38
CA TYR A 111 -3.31 24.46 26.59
C TYR A 111 -3.77 25.66 27.39
N VAL A 112 -3.32 26.85 27.00
CA VAL A 112 -3.64 28.11 27.70
C VAL A 112 -4.81 28.81 27.03
N ASN A 113 -5.90 29.00 27.78
CA ASN A 113 -7.09 29.74 27.34
C ASN A 113 -7.35 30.96 28.23
N GLY A 114 -8.09 31.94 27.73
CA GLY A 114 -8.56 33.10 28.51
C GLY A 114 -9.99 32.89 29.03
N THR A 115 -10.39 33.68 30.03
CA THR A 115 -11.76 33.63 30.56
C THR A 115 -12.84 34.15 29.61
N ASN A 116 -12.43 34.97 28.62
CA ASN A 116 -13.36 35.68 27.74
C ASN A 116 -13.68 34.92 26.45
N LYS A 117 -13.04 33.77 26.22
CA LYS A 117 -13.24 32.98 25.01
C LYS A 117 -13.41 31.52 25.33
N LYS A 118 -14.60 31.01 25.02
CA LYS A 118 -14.83 29.57 25.07
C LYS A 118 -14.12 28.89 23.92
N PRO A 119 -13.36 27.80 24.13
CA PRO A 119 -12.82 27.05 23.01
C PRO A 119 -13.96 26.42 22.20
N GLU A 120 -13.79 26.39 20.87
CA GLU A 120 -14.71 25.75 19.96
C GLU A 120 -14.36 24.26 19.80
N THR A 121 -15.32 23.43 19.42
CA THR A 121 -15.07 22.01 19.11
C THR A 121 -14.01 21.85 18.02
N ALA A 122 -14.02 22.75 17.03
CA ALA A 122 -12.99 22.80 15.99
C ALA A 122 -11.59 22.99 16.56
N THR A 123 -11.42 23.79 17.63
CA THR A 123 -10.12 23.94 18.32
C THR A 123 -9.70 22.62 18.98
N ALA A 124 -10.65 21.91 19.61
CA ALA A 124 -10.36 20.60 20.23
C ALA A 124 -9.95 19.55 19.17
N GLU A 125 -10.64 19.53 18.03
CA GLU A 125 -10.28 18.64 16.90
C GLU A 125 -8.92 18.97 16.32
N LYS A 126 -8.57 20.26 16.21
CA LYS A 126 -7.23 20.70 15.81
C LYS A 126 -6.16 20.24 16.80
N ILE A 127 -6.38 20.49 18.10
CA ILE A 127 -5.46 20.00 19.13
C ILE A 127 -5.27 18.49 18.98
N LYS A 128 -6.37 17.73 18.82
CA LYS A 128 -6.31 16.28 18.59
C LYS A 128 -5.49 15.92 17.35
N SER A 129 -5.65 16.65 16.25
CA SER A 129 -4.90 16.41 15.02
C SER A 129 -3.41 16.73 15.12
N TYR A 130 -3.03 17.61 16.06
CA TYR A 130 -1.63 17.94 16.35
C TYR A 130 -1.03 17.04 17.42
N LEU A 131 -1.86 16.54 18.35
CA LEU A 131 -1.46 15.57 19.35
C LEU A 131 -1.27 14.22 18.69
N GLU A 132 -0.21 14.07 17.95
CA GLU A 132 0.21 12.76 17.54
C GLU A 132 0.54 11.96 18.81
N TYR A 133 -0.26 10.90 19.12
CA TYR A 133 0.22 9.81 19.99
C TYR A 133 0.12 9.98 21.50
N GLY A 134 -1.05 10.38 22.00
CA GLY A 134 -1.34 10.23 23.44
C GLY A 134 -0.57 11.20 24.35
N THR A 135 0.00 12.27 23.81
CA THR A 135 0.59 13.35 24.60
C THR A 135 -0.48 13.97 25.49
N GLN A 136 -0.22 14.02 26.80
CA GLN A 136 -1.17 14.55 27.76
C GLN A 136 -1.35 16.07 27.60
N VAL A 137 -2.59 16.51 27.73
CA VAL A 137 -2.98 17.92 27.66
C VAL A 137 -3.43 18.41 29.02
N TYR A 138 -2.80 19.49 29.47
CA TYR A 138 -3.16 20.18 30.71
C TYR A 138 -3.87 21.50 30.37
N PRO A 139 -5.17 21.62 30.58
CA PRO A 139 -5.91 22.86 30.34
C PRO A 139 -5.57 23.90 31.41
N LEU A 140 -5.22 25.09 30.99
CA LEU A 140 -4.90 26.20 31.85
C LEU A 140 -5.72 27.44 31.46
N VAL A 141 -6.53 27.94 32.35
CA VAL A 141 -7.29 29.16 32.13
C VAL A 141 -6.53 30.34 32.74
N ASN A 142 -6.07 31.27 31.90
CA ASN A 142 -5.42 32.49 32.34
C ASN A 142 -6.49 33.58 32.60
N VAL A 143 -6.74 33.85 33.87
CA VAL A 143 -7.69 34.88 34.33
C VAL A 143 -7.02 36.25 34.12
N ARG A 144 -7.65 37.08 33.31
CA ARG A 144 -7.18 38.45 33.03
C ARG A 144 -7.94 39.42 33.93
N GLY A 145 -7.23 40.10 34.82
CA GLY A 145 -7.74 41.16 35.67
C GLY A 145 -6.71 42.30 35.74
N TYR A 146 -7.13 43.51 35.67
CA TYR A 146 -6.30 44.68 36.03
C TYR A 146 -6.30 44.84 37.54
N ALA A 147 -5.31 45.55 38.08
CA ALA A 147 -5.14 45.73 39.49
C ALA A 147 -6.38 46.23 40.24
N ASP A 148 -7.16 47.08 39.59
CA ASP A 148 -8.38 47.65 40.16
C ASP A 148 -9.48 46.58 40.47
N ALA A 149 -9.46 45.45 39.78
CA ALA A 149 -10.36 44.30 40.05
C ALA A 149 -10.02 43.56 41.37
N TYR A 150 -8.95 43.94 42.05
CA TYR A 150 -8.52 43.32 43.29
C TYR A 150 -8.63 44.27 44.51
N GLU A 151 -9.26 45.41 44.30
CA GLU A 151 -9.42 46.44 45.33
C GLU A 151 -10.30 45.95 46.48
N PHE A 152 -11.41 45.32 46.17
CA PHE A 152 -12.34 44.77 47.14
C PHE A 152 -12.19 43.28 47.33
N GLU A 153 -12.32 42.78 48.56
CA GLU A 153 -12.21 41.35 48.85
C GLU A 153 -13.30 40.51 48.17
N GLU A 154 -14.48 41.06 48.04
CA GLU A 154 -15.61 40.44 47.35
C GLU A 154 -15.30 40.21 45.85
N ASP A 155 -14.74 41.21 45.18
CA ASP A 155 -14.34 41.14 43.78
C ASP A 155 -13.21 40.12 43.56
N ARG A 156 -12.26 40.02 44.51
CA ARG A 156 -11.23 39.00 44.49
C ARG A 156 -11.80 37.60 44.58
N HIS A 157 -12.79 37.42 45.47
CA HIS A 157 -13.46 36.13 45.65
C HIS A 157 -14.22 35.75 44.38
N ASP A 158 -14.89 36.67 43.73
CA ASP A 158 -15.64 36.44 42.50
C ASP A 158 -14.73 36.11 41.33
N LEU A 159 -13.55 36.75 41.23
CA LEU A 159 -12.53 36.40 40.22
C LEU A 159 -12.10 34.93 40.29
N MET A 160 -12.08 34.34 41.50
CA MET A 160 -11.62 32.97 41.72
C MET A 160 -12.71 31.92 41.76
N GLN A 161 -13.87 32.21 42.32
CA GLN A 161 -14.84 31.16 42.65
C GLN A 161 -16.13 31.16 41.87
N GLN A 162 -16.73 32.29 41.53
CA GLN A 162 -18.11 32.29 41.07
C GLN A 162 -18.37 32.66 39.61
N GLY A 163 -17.63 33.56 39.06
CA GLY A 163 -18.13 34.16 37.81
C GLY A 163 -17.39 33.75 36.57
N GLY A 164 -16.12 33.58 36.65
CA GLY A 164 -15.34 33.56 35.42
C GLY A 164 -14.36 32.38 35.27
N ALA A 165 -13.52 32.20 36.28
CA ALA A 165 -12.37 31.29 36.12
C ALA A 165 -12.78 29.82 36.18
N GLY A 166 -13.49 29.40 37.21
CA GLY A 166 -13.92 28.01 37.38
C GLY A 166 -14.90 27.55 36.31
N GLU A 167 -15.82 28.43 35.90
CA GLU A 167 -16.74 28.12 34.82
C GLU A 167 -16.04 28.05 33.47
N ALA A 168 -15.11 28.96 33.18
CA ALA A 168 -14.29 28.93 31.97
C ALA A 168 -13.42 27.63 31.90
N LEU A 169 -12.91 27.16 33.03
CA LEU A 169 -12.19 25.89 33.09
C LEU A 169 -13.13 24.71 32.82
N LYS A 170 -14.30 24.65 33.44
CA LYS A 170 -15.32 23.62 33.19
C LYS A 170 -15.75 23.60 31.74
N GLN A 171 -15.96 24.75 31.13
CA GLN A 171 -16.29 24.87 29.71
C GLN A 171 -15.15 24.40 28.82
N THR A 172 -13.91 24.74 29.14
CA THR A 172 -12.72 24.30 28.42
C THR A 172 -12.60 22.77 28.48
N VAL A 173 -12.68 22.19 29.66
CA VAL A 173 -12.66 20.73 29.86
C VAL A 173 -13.84 20.06 29.15
N GLY A 174 -15.05 20.63 29.26
CA GLY A 174 -16.25 20.10 28.61
C GLY A 174 -16.18 20.06 27.07
N VAL A 175 -15.39 20.93 26.45
CA VAL A 175 -15.14 20.90 25.00
C VAL A 175 -13.98 19.95 24.65
N LEU A 176 -12.92 19.91 25.43
CA LEU A 176 -11.75 19.10 25.16
C LEU A 176 -11.95 17.61 25.44
N GLN A 177 -12.64 17.27 26.55
CA GLN A 177 -12.78 15.90 27.02
C GLN A 177 -13.50 14.95 26.04
N PRO A 178 -14.60 15.32 25.39
CA PRO A 178 -15.26 14.45 24.40
C PRO A 178 -14.39 14.13 23.18
N VAL A 179 -13.45 15.03 22.85
CA VAL A 179 -12.60 14.91 21.66
C VAL A 179 -11.28 14.19 21.98
N LEU A 180 -10.66 14.53 23.12
CA LEU A 180 -9.32 14.02 23.49
C LEU A 180 -9.40 12.72 24.30
N GLY A 181 -10.46 12.52 25.07
CA GLY A 181 -10.59 11.41 25.99
C GLY A 181 -10.02 11.71 27.39
N SER A 182 -10.44 10.92 28.39
CA SER A 182 -10.04 11.06 29.80
C SER A 182 -8.57 10.69 30.07
N ASP A 183 -8.00 9.85 29.23
CA ASP A 183 -6.63 9.36 29.40
C ASP A 183 -5.58 10.39 28.95
N VAL A 184 -5.97 11.28 28.03
CA VAL A 184 -5.13 12.32 27.48
C VAL A 184 -5.30 13.64 28.22
N LEU A 185 -6.54 13.97 28.65
CA LEU A 185 -6.86 15.23 29.27
C LEU A 185 -6.61 15.17 30.77
N LEU A 186 -5.63 15.95 31.25
CA LEU A 186 -5.34 16.12 32.67
C LEU A 186 -6.32 17.09 33.35
N PRO A 187 -6.50 17.03 34.69
CA PRO A 187 -7.21 18.07 35.40
C PRO A 187 -6.54 19.44 35.19
N GLY A 188 -7.31 20.40 34.74
CA GLY A 188 -6.82 21.73 34.50
C GLY A 188 -6.79 22.61 35.75
N ASN A 189 -6.31 23.84 35.60
CA ASN A 189 -6.31 24.85 36.64
C ASN A 189 -6.55 26.25 36.09
N CYS A 190 -6.86 27.19 36.97
CA CYS A 190 -6.89 28.62 36.69
C CYS A 190 -5.65 29.29 37.21
N VAL A 191 -5.15 30.27 36.50
CA VAL A 191 -3.98 31.06 36.92
C VAL A 191 -4.23 32.55 36.63
N GLN A 192 -3.73 33.41 37.49
CA GLN A 192 -3.72 34.86 37.26
C GLN A 192 -2.30 35.28 36.88
N GLY A 193 -1.97 35.11 35.60
CA GLY A 193 -0.59 35.21 35.11
C GLY A 193 0.01 36.61 35.31
N LEU A 194 -0.76 37.69 35.13
CA LEU A 194 -0.28 39.06 35.33
C LEU A 194 0.01 39.34 36.81
N LEU A 195 -0.86 38.91 37.74
CA LEU A 195 -0.66 39.05 39.17
C LEU A 195 0.56 38.26 39.63
N ALA A 196 0.69 37.01 39.19
CA ALA A 196 1.87 36.18 39.45
C ALA A 196 3.15 36.84 38.96
N PHE A 197 3.15 37.33 37.71
CA PHE A 197 4.29 38.06 37.17
C PHE A 197 4.65 39.28 38.03
N CYS A 198 3.69 40.12 38.40
CA CYS A 198 3.91 41.30 39.17
C CYS A 198 4.44 41.00 40.58
N GLY A 199 4.00 39.89 41.21
CA GLY A 199 4.52 39.41 42.48
C GLY A 199 5.97 38.90 42.44
N LEU A 200 6.38 38.39 41.27
CA LEU A 200 7.70 37.78 41.06
C LEU A 200 8.73 38.75 40.51
N ALA A 201 8.32 39.73 39.68
CA ALA A 201 9.19 40.70 39.02
C ALA A 201 9.69 41.80 39.97
N TYR A 202 10.29 41.38 41.10
CA TYR A 202 10.77 42.27 42.15
C TYR A 202 11.99 41.69 42.87
N ASP A 203 13.00 42.48 43.11
CA ASP A 203 14.20 42.07 43.82
C ASP A 203 14.14 42.53 45.27
N ASP A 204 14.18 41.55 46.18
CA ASP A 204 14.15 41.77 47.62
C ASP A 204 15.42 42.43 48.15
N ALA A 205 16.57 42.20 47.50
CA ALA A 205 17.84 42.75 47.96
C ALA A 205 17.93 44.22 47.69
N THR A 206 17.41 44.67 46.55
CA THR A 206 17.43 46.11 46.14
C THR A 206 16.09 46.80 46.45
N GLN A 207 15.09 46.10 46.93
CA GLN A 207 13.73 46.59 47.18
C GLN A 207 13.16 47.33 45.96
N SER A 208 13.43 46.80 44.75
CA SER A 208 13.05 47.45 43.50
C SER A 208 12.46 46.48 42.51
N THR A 209 11.68 47.03 41.57
CA THR A 209 11.14 46.24 40.46
C THR A 209 12.24 45.80 39.50
N THR A 210 12.10 44.56 38.99
CA THR A 210 12.96 44.04 37.91
C THR A 210 12.34 44.24 36.53
N ILE A 211 11.18 44.89 36.46
CA ILE A 211 10.49 45.19 35.20
C ILE A 211 11.28 46.17 34.37
N HIS A 212 11.47 45.85 33.08
CA HIS A 212 12.22 46.69 32.15
C HIS A 212 11.63 48.10 32.04
N PRO A 213 12.43 49.16 31.94
CA PRO A 213 11.96 50.55 31.90
C PRO A 213 11.00 50.84 30.75
N SER A 214 11.11 50.16 29.60
CA SER A 214 10.16 50.31 28.49
C SER A 214 8.74 49.87 28.82
N ARG A 215 8.55 49.11 29.90
CA ARG A 215 7.27 48.63 30.36
C ARG A 215 6.81 49.35 31.66
N ALA A 216 7.39 50.47 31.95
CA ALA A 216 7.10 51.24 33.16
C ALA A 216 5.67 51.76 33.20
N HIS A 217 5.15 52.24 32.05
CA HIS A 217 3.80 52.81 31.95
C HIS A 217 2.66 51.77 31.97
N ASN A 218 2.96 50.50 31.75
CA ASN A 218 1.98 49.42 31.80
C ASN A 218 2.29 48.44 32.95
N LEU A 219 3.26 47.54 32.82
CA LEU A 219 3.50 46.46 33.76
C LEU A 219 3.97 46.94 35.15
N ALA A 220 4.91 47.92 35.22
CA ALA A 220 5.36 48.43 36.48
C ALA A 220 4.29 49.26 37.20
N THR A 221 3.42 49.95 36.42
CA THR A 221 2.28 50.63 37.00
C THR A 221 1.26 49.67 37.58
N GLN A 222 0.95 48.58 36.89
CA GLN A 222 0.08 47.51 37.43
C GLN A 222 0.70 46.85 38.67
N GLN A 223 2.01 46.58 38.67
CA GLN A 223 2.69 46.01 39.83
C GLN A 223 2.54 46.91 41.05
N LYS A 224 2.75 48.25 40.91
CA LYS A 224 2.56 49.21 42.02
C LYS A 224 1.15 49.20 42.56
N ARG A 225 0.12 49.11 41.69
CA ARG A 225 -1.28 49.00 42.12
C ARG A 225 -1.56 47.70 42.84
N TYR A 226 -1.08 46.57 42.33
CA TYR A 226 -1.25 45.27 43.04
C TYR A 226 -0.64 45.32 44.43
N PHE A 227 0.52 45.98 44.62
CA PHE A 227 1.12 46.12 45.93
C PHE A 227 0.28 47.00 46.91
N GLN A 228 -0.67 47.74 46.42
CA GLN A 228 -1.62 48.48 47.26
C GLN A 228 -2.77 47.60 47.79
N HIS A 229 -3.10 46.54 47.04
CA HIS A 229 -4.27 45.69 47.30
C HIS A 229 -3.89 44.39 48.00
N PHE A 230 -2.62 43.99 48.01
CA PHE A 230 -2.12 42.77 48.65
C PHE A 230 -1.14 43.13 49.74
N SER A 231 -1.23 42.44 50.89
CA SER A 231 -0.37 42.66 52.03
C SER A 231 1.08 42.19 51.81
N SER A 232 1.28 41.26 50.94
CA SER A 232 2.60 40.72 50.60
C SER A 232 2.65 40.13 49.18
N ARG A 233 3.86 40.03 48.61
CA ARG A 233 4.10 39.34 47.35
C ARG A 233 3.79 37.86 47.42
N ARG A 234 3.97 37.28 48.61
CA ARG A 234 3.59 35.89 48.86
C ARG A 234 2.09 35.69 48.71
N GLU A 235 1.28 36.57 49.24
CA GLU A 235 -0.18 36.57 49.08
C GLU A 235 -0.56 36.69 47.59
N MET A 236 0.12 37.56 46.83
CA MET A 236 -0.09 37.65 45.39
C MET A 236 0.20 36.33 44.67
N GLN A 237 1.28 35.64 45.06
CA GLN A 237 1.63 34.34 44.47
C GLN A 237 0.61 33.26 44.82
N GLU A 238 0.23 33.16 46.08
CA GLU A 238 -0.77 32.20 46.55
C GLU A 238 -2.12 32.45 45.89
N PHE A 239 -2.55 33.70 45.83
CA PHE A 239 -3.81 34.08 45.17
C PHE A 239 -3.76 33.82 43.65
N SER A 240 -2.67 34.04 42.99
CA SER A 240 -2.51 33.82 41.56
C SER A 240 -2.60 32.36 41.14
N GLN A 241 -2.53 31.42 42.06
CA GLN A 241 -2.55 29.97 41.81
C GLN A 241 -1.38 29.47 40.96
N ILE A 242 -0.30 30.24 40.85
CA ILE A 242 0.86 29.86 40.05
C ILE A 242 1.55 28.62 40.61
N ASP A 243 1.45 28.40 41.92
CA ASP A 243 2.00 27.25 42.61
C ASP A 243 1.36 25.93 42.15
N ALA A 244 0.14 25.97 41.65
CA ALA A 244 -0.50 24.78 41.10
C ALA A 244 0.18 24.31 39.81
N ILE A 245 0.56 25.23 38.91
CA ILE A 245 1.31 24.92 37.69
C ILE A 245 2.69 24.35 38.09
N ALA A 246 3.35 25.00 39.02
CA ALA A 246 4.64 24.55 39.48
C ALA A 246 4.61 23.13 40.08
N ARG A 247 3.54 22.79 40.81
CA ARG A 247 3.35 21.42 41.32
C ARG A 247 3.15 20.40 40.21
N VAL A 248 2.39 20.75 39.14
CA VAL A 248 2.21 19.87 37.98
C VAL A 248 3.55 19.60 37.28
N ILE A 249 4.33 20.66 37.04
CA ILE A 249 5.65 20.52 36.40
C ILE A 249 6.58 19.67 37.30
N ARG A 250 6.60 19.91 38.63
CA ARG A 250 7.40 19.11 39.56
C ARG A 250 6.97 17.64 39.54
N GLY A 251 5.67 17.37 39.57
CA GLY A 251 5.15 16.01 39.47
C GLY A 251 5.65 15.30 38.21
N LYS A 252 5.63 15.99 37.08
CA LYS A 252 6.15 15.47 35.80
C LYS A 252 7.66 15.23 35.82
N VAL A 253 8.43 16.08 36.54
CA VAL A 253 9.89 15.85 36.71
C VAL A 253 10.18 14.61 37.54
N ALA A 254 9.33 14.30 38.52
CA ALA A 254 9.49 13.09 39.33
C ALA A 254 9.24 11.80 38.49
N THR A 255 8.24 11.80 37.62
CA THR A 255 7.82 10.65 36.80
C THR A 255 8.28 10.72 35.35
N PHE A 256 9.13 11.70 34.99
CA PHE A 256 9.39 12.03 33.57
C PHE A 256 9.92 10.85 32.75
N ARG A 257 10.71 9.95 33.33
CA ARG A 257 11.24 8.77 32.61
C ARG A 257 10.12 7.80 32.24
N GLU A 258 9.23 7.54 33.21
CA GLU A 258 8.07 6.68 33.01
C GLU A 258 7.09 7.32 32.03
N ASP A 259 6.84 8.62 32.17
CA ASP A 259 5.98 9.41 31.29
C ASP A 259 6.54 9.45 29.84
N ILE A 260 7.85 9.62 29.67
CA ILE A 260 8.52 9.57 28.36
C ILE A 260 8.35 8.18 27.72
N VAL A 261 8.56 7.13 28.50
CA VAL A 261 8.43 5.75 28.02
C VAL A 261 7.00 5.48 27.60
N GLU A 262 6.02 5.83 28.44
CA GLU A 262 4.61 5.61 28.12
C GLU A 262 4.15 6.47 26.93
N SER A 263 4.54 7.72 26.85
CA SER A 263 4.25 8.57 25.70
C SER A 263 4.84 7.97 24.41
N ASN A 264 6.09 7.53 24.44
CA ASN A 264 6.72 6.90 23.29
C ASN A 264 6.10 5.54 22.95
N LYS A 265 5.74 4.73 23.94
CA LYS A 265 4.96 3.50 23.72
C LYS A 265 3.61 3.82 23.06
N GLY A 266 2.92 4.86 23.51
CA GLY A 266 1.67 5.33 22.92
C GLY A 266 1.84 5.68 21.45
N LYS A 267 2.87 6.46 21.13
CA LYS A 267 3.22 6.83 19.74
C LYS A 267 3.46 5.61 18.85
N VAL A 268 4.30 4.69 19.33
CA VAL A 268 4.61 3.47 18.59
C VAL A 268 3.38 2.57 18.46
N ARG A 269 2.59 2.43 19.54
CA ARG A 269 1.33 1.65 19.55
C ARG A 269 0.35 2.13 18.49
N GLU A 270 0.17 3.43 18.40
CA GLU A 270 -0.74 4.03 17.43
C GLU A 270 -0.22 3.87 16.01
N SER A 271 1.05 4.14 15.76
CA SER A 271 1.68 3.91 14.46
C SER A 271 1.56 2.44 14.01
N LEU A 272 1.83 1.49 14.90
CA LEU A 272 1.65 0.06 14.61
C LEU A 272 0.17 -0.27 14.36
N GLY A 273 -0.75 0.37 15.09
CA GLY A 273 -2.19 0.21 14.91
C GLY A 273 -2.65 0.68 13.52
N GLN A 274 -2.23 1.86 13.11
CA GLN A 274 -2.51 2.42 11.78
C GLN A 274 -1.92 1.54 10.67
N TYR A 275 -0.68 1.09 10.86
CA TYR A 275 -0.04 0.21 9.90
C TYR A 275 -0.75 -1.15 9.77
N LEU A 276 -1.19 -1.75 10.88
CA LEU A 276 -2.02 -2.96 10.87
C LEU A 276 -3.34 -2.75 10.14
N GLN A 277 -3.98 -1.61 10.32
CA GLN A 277 -5.21 -1.27 9.62
C GLN A 277 -4.99 -1.20 8.10
N VAL A 278 -3.92 -0.53 7.67
CA VAL A 278 -3.54 -0.46 6.25
C VAL A 278 -3.27 -1.85 5.69
N LEU A 279 -2.47 -2.68 6.37
CA LEU A 279 -2.17 -4.03 5.91
C LEU A 279 -3.42 -4.93 5.83
N ASN A 280 -4.32 -4.87 6.80
CA ASN A 280 -5.57 -5.63 6.76
C ASN A 280 -6.48 -5.17 5.61
N THR A 281 -6.53 -3.87 5.34
CA THR A 281 -7.26 -3.32 4.19
C THR A 281 -6.64 -3.81 2.89
N GLN A 282 -5.31 -3.76 2.75
CA GLN A 282 -4.59 -4.26 1.58
C GLN A 282 -4.83 -5.76 1.38
N LEU A 283 -4.75 -6.56 2.44
CA LEU A 283 -5.02 -7.99 2.39
C LEU A 283 -6.45 -8.29 1.93
N THR A 284 -7.43 -7.58 2.48
CA THR A 284 -8.84 -7.74 2.12
C THR A 284 -9.08 -7.41 0.65
N ASN A 285 -8.50 -6.32 0.19
CA ASN A 285 -8.62 -5.87 -1.19
C ASN A 285 -7.92 -6.81 -2.17
N HIS A 286 -6.74 -7.30 -1.79
CA HIS A 286 -6.03 -8.25 -2.63
C HIS A 286 -6.75 -9.60 -2.73
N ARG A 287 -7.36 -10.07 -1.64
CA ARG A 287 -8.24 -11.25 -1.67
C ARG A 287 -9.46 -11.04 -2.57
N ALA A 288 -10.08 -9.86 -2.52
CA ALA A 288 -11.19 -9.52 -3.40
C ALA A 288 -10.76 -9.47 -4.87
N PHE A 289 -9.55 -8.95 -5.15
CA PHE A 289 -8.95 -8.97 -6.48
C PHE A 289 -8.76 -10.40 -7.00
N LEU A 290 -8.15 -11.27 -6.22
CA LEU A 290 -7.95 -12.67 -6.60
C LEU A 290 -9.27 -13.38 -6.87
N LYS A 291 -10.26 -13.18 -6.02
CA LYS A 291 -11.60 -13.77 -6.23
C LYS A 291 -12.24 -13.32 -7.55
N LYS A 292 -11.98 -12.09 -8.00
CA LYS A 292 -12.47 -11.59 -9.29
C LYS A 292 -11.65 -12.10 -10.47
N THR A 293 -10.35 -12.33 -10.29
CA THR A 293 -9.45 -12.76 -11.38
C THR A 293 -9.44 -14.28 -11.57
N GLU A 294 -9.70 -15.07 -10.54
CA GLU A 294 -9.71 -16.54 -10.59
C GLU A 294 -10.59 -17.12 -11.73
N PRO A 295 -11.83 -16.65 -11.94
CA PRO A 295 -12.65 -17.13 -13.06
C PRO A 295 -12.05 -16.84 -14.44
N GLU A 296 -11.22 -15.81 -14.58
CA GLU A 296 -10.60 -15.45 -15.87
C GLU A 296 -9.48 -16.44 -16.23
N PHE A 297 -8.77 -16.96 -15.24
CA PHE A 297 -7.81 -18.06 -15.45
C PHE A 297 -8.53 -19.33 -15.93
N ASP A 298 -9.66 -19.68 -15.32
CA ASP A 298 -10.46 -20.83 -15.73
C ASP A 298 -10.99 -20.66 -17.16
N LYS A 299 -11.47 -19.47 -17.52
CA LYS A 299 -11.89 -19.14 -18.90
C LYS A 299 -10.75 -19.32 -19.90
N CYS A 300 -9.54 -18.91 -19.54
CA CYS A 300 -8.36 -19.09 -20.37
C CYS A 300 -8.04 -20.57 -20.58
N CYS A 301 -8.08 -21.39 -19.52
CA CYS A 301 -7.87 -22.84 -19.62
C CYS A 301 -8.94 -23.52 -20.48
N VAL A 302 -10.20 -23.13 -20.32
CA VAL A 302 -11.32 -23.63 -21.16
C VAL A 302 -11.14 -23.22 -22.61
N ALA A 303 -10.67 -21.99 -22.88
CA ALA A 303 -10.39 -21.52 -24.22
C ALA A 303 -9.29 -22.35 -24.90
N PHE A 304 -8.25 -22.74 -24.17
CA PHE A 304 -7.21 -23.65 -24.67
C PHE A 304 -7.77 -25.03 -25.04
N ALA A 305 -8.57 -25.61 -24.14
CA ALA A 305 -9.20 -26.91 -24.39
C ALA A 305 -10.11 -26.87 -25.64
N ASN A 306 -10.90 -25.78 -25.79
CA ASN A 306 -11.76 -25.58 -26.95
C ASN A 306 -10.96 -25.39 -28.24
N ALA A 307 -9.84 -24.68 -28.19
CA ALA A 307 -8.95 -24.46 -29.33
C ALA A 307 -8.35 -25.81 -29.81
N ILE A 308 -7.91 -26.66 -28.88
CA ILE A 308 -7.39 -27.99 -29.19
C ILE A 308 -8.49 -28.87 -29.81
N ALA A 309 -9.67 -28.90 -29.22
CA ALA A 309 -10.79 -29.69 -29.76
C ALA A 309 -11.25 -29.19 -31.15
N ALA A 310 -11.16 -27.88 -31.41
CA ALA A 310 -11.42 -27.32 -32.74
C ALA A 310 -10.32 -27.72 -33.73
N PHE A 311 -9.06 -27.70 -33.33
CA PHE A 311 -7.96 -28.18 -34.13
C PHE A 311 -8.12 -29.66 -34.46
N GLU A 312 -8.37 -30.51 -33.47
CA GLU A 312 -8.61 -31.95 -33.69
C GLU A 312 -9.70 -32.20 -34.72
N ARG A 313 -10.88 -31.61 -34.56
CA ARG A 313 -12.00 -31.76 -35.49
C ARG A 313 -11.63 -31.28 -36.91
N ARG A 314 -10.92 -30.15 -37.01
CA ARG A 314 -10.50 -29.60 -38.31
C ARG A 314 -9.55 -30.58 -39.03
N ILE A 315 -8.56 -31.10 -38.32
CA ILE A 315 -7.58 -32.03 -38.91
C ILE A 315 -8.23 -33.34 -39.30
N ILE A 316 -9.10 -33.91 -38.47
CA ILE A 316 -9.85 -35.14 -38.79
C ILE A 316 -10.64 -34.93 -40.09
N ASN A 317 -11.42 -33.85 -40.17
CA ASN A 317 -12.26 -33.56 -41.36
C ASN A 317 -11.41 -33.35 -42.61
N ASN A 318 -10.32 -32.57 -42.51
CA ASN A 318 -9.43 -32.35 -43.64
C ASN A 318 -8.78 -33.67 -44.09
N ARG A 319 -8.30 -34.51 -43.16
CA ARG A 319 -7.74 -35.82 -43.50
C ARG A 319 -8.72 -36.73 -44.20
N ARG A 320 -9.97 -36.80 -43.69
CA ARG A 320 -11.04 -37.60 -44.31
C ARG A 320 -11.38 -37.10 -45.70
N ASN A 321 -11.50 -35.80 -45.90
CA ASN A 321 -11.77 -35.23 -47.23
C ASN A 321 -10.63 -35.51 -48.20
N ARG A 322 -9.37 -35.31 -47.80
CA ARG A 322 -8.20 -35.56 -48.65
C ARG A 322 -8.10 -37.03 -49.10
N TRP A 323 -8.38 -37.96 -48.16
CA TRP A 323 -8.39 -39.38 -48.52
C TRP A 323 -9.58 -39.75 -49.43
N ASN A 324 -10.76 -39.24 -49.17
CA ASN A 324 -11.91 -39.46 -50.01
C ASN A 324 -11.65 -38.94 -51.44
N ASP A 325 -11.16 -37.72 -51.57
CA ASP A 325 -10.83 -37.11 -52.87
C ASP A 325 -9.75 -37.94 -53.60
N PHE A 326 -8.73 -38.36 -52.87
CA PHE A 326 -7.66 -39.20 -53.41
C PHE A 326 -8.18 -40.52 -53.97
N PHE A 327 -8.98 -41.25 -53.20
CA PHE A 327 -9.49 -42.56 -53.64
C PHE A 327 -10.54 -42.42 -54.72
N ASN A 328 -11.38 -41.39 -54.69
CA ASN A 328 -12.35 -41.12 -55.76
C ASN A 328 -11.66 -40.84 -57.09
N ASP A 329 -10.64 -39.94 -57.11
CA ASP A 329 -9.85 -39.67 -58.31
C ASP A 329 -9.09 -40.92 -58.80
N LEU A 330 -8.55 -41.71 -57.84
CA LEU A 330 -7.85 -42.95 -58.19
C LEU A 330 -8.80 -44.01 -58.74
N MET A 331 -10.02 -44.12 -58.24
CA MET A 331 -11.04 -45.03 -58.77
C MET A 331 -11.45 -44.65 -60.18
N GLU A 332 -11.71 -43.33 -60.43
CA GLU A 332 -12.06 -42.83 -61.74
C GLU A 332 -10.94 -43.13 -62.76
N LYS A 333 -9.70 -42.78 -62.47
CA LYS A 333 -8.55 -43.07 -63.34
C LYS A 333 -8.25 -44.56 -63.49
N SER A 334 -8.54 -45.35 -62.48
CA SER A 334 -8.38 -46.81 -62.56
C SER A 334 -9.39 -47.43 -63.52
N ASP A 335 -10.62 -46.89 -63.61
CA ASP A 335 -11.62 -47.34 -64.54
C ASP A 335 -11.15 -47.09 -66.00
N ASP A 336 -10.59 -45.89 -66.30
CA ASP A 336 -10.03 -45.55 -67.59
C ASP A 336 -8.86 -46.49 -67.95
N ILE A 337 -7.95 -46.71 -66.98
CA ILE A 337 -6.78 -47.60 -67.21
C ILE A 337 -7.24 -49.05 -67.52
N VAL A 338 -8.24 -49.57 -66.75
CA VAL A 338 -8.76 -50.90 -66.98
C VAL A 338 -9.46 -51.02 -68.40
N GLU A 339 -10.10 -49.96 -68.85
CA GLU A 339 -10.74 -49.91 -70.16
C GLU A 339 -9.69 -49.91 -71.27
N ASP A 340 -8.68 -49.01 -71.20
CA ASP A 340 -7.61 -48.85 -72.18
C ASP A 340 -6.76 -50.09 -72.37
N ASP A 341 -6.25 -50.67 -71.22
CA ASP A 341 -5.30 -51.77 -71.25
C ASP A 341 -5.94 -53.13 -70.99
N PHE A 342 -7.27 -53.26 -71.29
CA PHE A 342 -7.98 -54.48 -71.00
C PHE A 342 -7.38 -55.71 -71.71
N GLY A 343 -6.92 -56.65 -70.94
CA GLY A 343 -6.24 -57.85 -71.41
C GLY A 343 -4.75 -57.91 -71.00
N ASP A 344 -4.11 -56.77 -70.76
CA ASP A 344 -2.77 -56.66 -70.25
C ASP A 344 -2.78 -56.30 -68.75
N LYS A 345 -2.64 -57.33 -67.93
CA LYS A 345 -2.73 -57.22 -66.47
C LYS A 345 -1.55 -56.50 -65.85
N GLU A 346 -0.40 -56.65 -66.44
CA GLU A 346 0.83 -56.04 -65.93
C GLU A 346 0.83 -54.54 -66.24
N ALA A 347 0.39 -54.15 -67.44
CA ALA A 347 0.22 -52.75 -67.78
C ALA A 347 -0.79 -52.06 -66.88
N ILE A 348 -1.96 -52.68 -66.61
CA ILE A 348 -2.97 -52.12 -65.69
C ILE A 348 -2.39 -51.91 -64.30
N ALA A 349 -1.77 -52.94 -63.73
CA ALA A 349 -1.16 -52.86 -62.38
C ALA A 349 -0.07 -51.82 -62.30
N GLN A 350 0.78 -51.69 -63.31
CA GLN A 350 1.88 -50.71 -63.36
C GLN A 350 1.34 -49.29 -63.46
N ARG A 351 0.36 -49.02 -64.34
CA ARG A 351 -0.26 -47.69 -64.50
C ARG A 351 -1.04 -47.25 -63.22
N ILE A 352 -1.82 -48.13 -62.62
CA ILE A 352 -2.52 -47.83 -61.36
C ILE A 352 -1.50 -47.55 -60.23
N SER A 353 -0.45 -48.38 -60.13
CA SER A 353 0.63 -48.14 -59.16
C SER A 353 1.33 -46.80 -59.35
N GLN A 354 1.57 -46.43 -60.62
CA GLN A 354 2.19 -45.14 -60.95
C GLN A 354 1.27 -43.95 -60.61
N GLN A 355 -0.03 -44.02 -60.92
CA GLN A 355 -1.00 -43.02 -60.53
C GLN A 355 -1.10 -42.88 -59.00
N PHE A 356 -1.17 -44.00 -58.32
CA PHE A 356 -1.16 -44.04 -56.85
C PHE A 356 0.08 -43.31 -56.28
N LYS A 357 1.31 -43.66 -56.76
CA LYS A 357 2.53 -43.04 -56.29
C LYS A 357 2.59 -41.54 -56.51
N SER A 358 2.19 -41.11 -57.72
CA SER A 358 2.16 -39.69 -58.08
C SER A 358 1.19 -38.92 -57.19
N ARG A 359 -0.04 -39.36 -57.08
CA ARG A 359 -1.10 -38.69 -56.30
C ARG A 359 -0.84 -38.71 -54.81
N ARG A 360 -0.17 -39.77 -54.29
CA ARG A 360 0.24 -39.86 -52.88
C ARG A 360 1.13 -38.69 -52.46
N VAL A 361 2.07 -38.29 -53.35
CA VAL A 361 2.97 -37.17 -53.07
C VAL A 361 2.17 -35.85 -52.93
N GLU A 362 1.23 -35.67 -53.82
CA GLU A 362 0.35 -34.48 -53.80
C GLU A 362 -0.53 -34.43 -52.56
N VAL A 363 -1.22 -35.51 -52.24
CA VAL A 363 -2.08 -35.59 -51.03
C VAL A 363 -1.26 -35.37 -49.78
N LYS A 364 -0.07 -35.95 -49.68
CA LYS A 364 0.86 -35.70 -48.57
C LYS A 364 1.17 -34.21 -48.41
N LYS A 365 1.45 -33.51 -49.51
CA LYS A 365 1.72 -32.07 -49.49
C LYS A 365 0.51 -31.28 -48.99
N LEU A 366 -0.69 -31.60 -49.50
CA LEU A 366 -1.93 -30.95 -49.06
C LEU A 366 -2.25 -31.20 -47.59
N MET A 367 -2.04 -32.42 -47.10
CA MET A 367 -2.22 -32.75 -45.66
C MET A 367 -1.24 -32.01 -44.76
N LEU A 368 -0.01 -31.80 -45.20
CA LEU A 368 0.97 -30.96 -44.49
C LEU A 368 0.50 -29.51 -44.41
N GLN A 369 0.06 -28.95 -45.56
CA GLN A 369 -0.50 -27.61 -45.62
C GLN A 369 -1.71 -27.44 -44.69
N ASP A 370 -2.66 -28.39 -44.72
CA ASP A 370 -3.84 -28.38 -43.83
C ASP A 370 -3.42 -28.41 -42.36
N THR A 371 -2.35 -29.14 -42.04
CA THR A 371 -1.81 -29.20 -40.67
C THR A 371 -1.16 -27.88 -40.28
N GLU A 372 -0.34 -27.28 -41.16
CA GLU A 372 0.28 -25.96 -40.92
C GLU A 372 -0.74 -24.87 -40.68
N GLU A 373 -1.80 -24.81 -41.50
CA GLU A 373 -2.90 -23.86 -41.32
C GLU A 373 -3.68 -24.11 -40.03
N GLY A 374 -3.90 -25.40 -39.67
CA GLY A 374 -4.55 -25.77 -38.42
C GLY A 374 -3.75 -25.35 -37.20
N VAL A 375 -2.44 -25.59 -37.21
CA VAL A 375 -1.53 -25.18 -36.15
C VAL A 375 -1.47 -23.67 -36.00
N LYS A 376 -1.41 -22.93 -37.11
CA LYS A 376 -1.43 -21.46 -37.11
C LYS A 376 -2.72 -20.93 -36.45
N ALA A 377 -3.87 -21.48 -36.84
CA ALA A 377 -5.14 -21.11 -36.23
C ALA A 377 -5.20 -21.45 -34.74
N LEU A 378 -4.65 -22.59 -34.32
CA LEU A 378 -4.54 -22.97 -32.91
C LEU A 378 -3.67 -21.97 -32.12
N GLN A 379 -2.51 -21.60 -32.65
CA GLN A 379 -1.61 -20.61 -32.06
C GLN A 379 -2.30 -19.24 -31.88
N GLU A 380 -2.99 -18.78 -32.90
CA GLU A 380 -3.73 -17.51 -32.86
C GLU A 380 -4.81 -17.53 -31.78
N GLN A 381 -5.57 -18.63 -31.66
CA GLN A 381 -6.60 -18.77 -30.62
C GLN A 381 -5.99 -18.79 -29.20
N MET A 382 -4.86 -19.47 -29.01
CA MET A 382 -4.16 -19.49 -27.72
C MET A 382 -3.62 -18.11 -27.33
N ILE A 383 -3.01 -17.39 -28.26
CA ILE A 383 -2.52 -16.02 -28.04
C ILE A 383 -3.68 -15.09 -27.69
N GLN A 384 -4.81 -15.21 -28.38
CA GLN A 384 -6.00 -14.42 -28.08
C GLN A 384 -6.57 -14.72 -26.69
N ALA A 385 -6.59 -15.99 -26.27
CA ALA A 385 -7.05 -16.37 -24.94
C ALA A 385 -6.19 -15.76 -23.84
N VAL A 386 -4.87 -15.79 -23.98
CA VAL A 386 -3.94 -15.14 -23.04
C VAL A 386 -4.09 -13.62 -23.09
N ALA A 387 -4.22 -13.03 -24.25
CA ALA A 387 -4.40 -11.58 -24.40
C ALA A 387 -5.66 -11.10 -23.66
N ARG A 388 -6.76 -11.85 -23.76
CA ARG A 388 -8.00 -11.57 -23.03
C ARG A 388 -7.77 -11.68 -21.53
N LEU A 389 -7.16 -12.78 -21.04
CA LEU A 389 -6.83 -12.95 -19.64
C LEU A 389 -6.05 -11.75 -19.09
N LEU A 390 -5.00 -11.32 -19.78
CA LEU A 390 -4.19 -10.17 -19.35
C LEU A 390 -4.99 -8.85 -19.37
N GLN A 391 -5.87 -8.67 -20.34
CA GLN A 391 -6.74 -7.50 -20.43
C GLN A 391 -7.76 -7.48 -19.28
N ASP A 392 -8.37 -8.63 -18.98
CA ASP A 392 -9.36 -8.76 -17.92
C ASP A 392 -8.74 -8.53 -16.54
N ILE A 393 -7.54 -9.09 -16.29
CA ILE A 393 -6.77 -8.82 -15.06
C ILE A 393 -6.47 -7.32 -14.92
N LYS A 394 -5.98 -6.66 -15.98
CA LYS A 394 -5.71 -5.21 -15.95
C LYS A 394 -6.97 -4.38 -15.72
N HIS A 395 -8.09 -4.79 -16.30
CA HIS A 395 -9.37 -4.11 -16.11
C HIS A 395 -9.85 -4.23 -14.64
N ILE A 396 -9.75 -5.42 -14.05
CA ILE A 396 -10.09 -5.66 -12.65
C ILE A 396 -9.18 -4.85 -11.71
N GLU A 397 -7.89 -4.81 -12.00
CA GLU A 397 -6.91 -4.00 -11.27
C GLU A 397 -7.24 -2.50 -11.35
N PHE A 398 -7.52 -2.00 -12.54
CA PHE A 398 -7.91 -0.59 -12.74
C PHE A 398 -9.19 -0.23 -11.98
N GLN A 399 -10.22 -1.08 -12.03
CA GLN A 399 -11.47 -0.85 -11.29
C GLN A 399 -11.22 -0.76 -9.79
N GLN A 400 -10.35 -1.60 -9.24
CA GLN A 400 -9.97 -1.49 -7.84
C GLN A 400 -9.26 -0.18 -7.50
N HIS A 401 -8.36 0.30 -8.35
CA HIS A 401 -7.68 1.59 -8.14
C HIS A 401 -8.64 2.78 -8.15
N VAL A 402 -9.67 2.75 -8.99
CA VAL A 402 -10.71 3.80 -9.03
C VAL A 402 -11.55 3.78 -7.75
N ASP A 403 -11.90 2.61 -7.23
CA ASP A 403 -12.64 2.46 -5.97
C ASP A 403 -11.81 2.96 -4.76
N PHE A 404 -10.46 2.88 -4.84
CA PHE A 404 -9.54 3.38 -3.82
C PHE A 404 -9.34 4.91 -3.83
N ALA A 405 -9.35 5.54 -4.99
CA ALA A 405 -9.13 6.98 -5.13
C ALA A 405 -10.19 7.83 -4.40
N HIS A 406 -11.31 7.23 -4.00
CA HIS A 406 -12.37 7.87 -3.21
C HIS A 406 -12.22 7.71 -1.69
N GLY A 407 -11.17 7.05 -1.20
CA GLY A 407 -11.01 6.63 0.20
C GLY A 407 -9.82 7.18 0.98
N GLY A 408 -9.13 8.23 0.52
CA GLY A 408 -8.09 8.92 1.33
C GLY A 408 -6.65 8.62 0.94
N GLU A 409 -5.86 9.68 0.94
CA GLU A 409 -4.43 9.74 0.63
C GLU A 409 -3.58 8.83 1.52
N PHE A 410 -3.18 7.68 1.00
CA PHE A 410 -1.98 7.00 1.47
C PHE A 410 -1.21 6.44 0.26
N GLU A 411 -0.13 7.13 -0.11
CA GLU A 411 0.76 6.79 -1.24
C GLU A 411 1.63 5.53 -1.04
N PHE A 412 1.22 4.59 -0.21
CA PHE A 412 1.99 3.37 0.06
C PHE A 412 1.76 2.24 -0.96
N GLY A 413 0.91 2.44 -1.95
CA GLY A 413 0.47 1.40 -2.90
C GLY A 413 1.09 1.43 -4.28
N ARG A 414 2.00 2.36 -4.60
CA ARG A 414 2.50 2.53 -5.98
C ARG A 414 3.57 1.53 -6.44
N GLU A 415 4.13 0.71 -5.56
CA GLU A 415 5.23 -0.22 -5.92
C GLU A 415 4.98 -1.70 -5.62
N ILE A 416 3.77 -2.11 -5.26
CA ILE A 416 3.35 -3.48 -5.57
C ILE A 416 2.81 -3.45 -7.01
N ALA A 417 3.54 -2.87 -7.92
CA ALA A 417 3.46 -3.21 -9.31
C ALA A 417 3.78 -4.71 -9.33
N LEU A 418 2.75 -5.50 -9.63
CA LEU A 418 2.93 -6.91 -9.94
C LEU A 418 4.14 -6.98 -10.86
N GLY A 419 5.30 -7.40 -10.35
CA GLY A 419 6.57 -7.49 -11.09
C GLY A 419 6.52 -8.53 -12.21
N TYR A 420 5.36 -8.67 -12.84
CA TYR A 420 5.07 -9.52 -13.96
C TYR A 420 4.83 -8.67 -15.19
N ASP A 421 5.91 -8.16 -15.75
CA ASP A 421 5.94 -7.75 -17.15
C ASP A 421 6.01 -9.02 -18.03
N LEU A 422 5.02 -9.90 -17.87
CA LEU A 422 4.76 -10.98 -18.81
C LEU A 422 4.09 -10.35 -20.02
N GLY A 423 4.90 -9.80 -20.90
CA GLY A 423 4.42 -9.26 -22.15
C GLY A 423 3.79 -10.36 -23.00
N LEU A 424 2.74 -10.05 -23.76
CA LEU A 424 2.15 -10.88 -24.82
C LEU A 424 3.21 -11.58 -25.70
N ARG A 425 4.41 -11.00 -25.78
CA ARG A 425 5.54 -11.49 -26.56
C ARG A 425 6.09 -12.83 -26.03
N ASP A 426 6.10 -13.03 -24.72
CA ASP A 426 6.59 -14.28 -24.11
C ASP A 426 5.60 -15.42 -24.35
N PHE A 427 4.30 -15.14 -24.27
CA PHE A 427 3.25 -16.12 -24.60
C PHE A 427 3.20 -16.42 -26.11
N GLY A 428 3.41 -15.42 -26.96
CA GLY A 428 3.52 -15.60 -28.40
C GLY A 428 4.65 -16.54 -28.79
N SER A 429 5.82 -16.40 -28.17
CA SER A 429 6.97 -17.28 -28.41
C SER A 429 6.72 -18.74 -28.01
N MET A 430 5.91 -18.97 -26.98
CA MET A 430 5.54 -20.33 -26.54
C MET A 430 4.47 -20.95 -27.42
N ALA A 431 3.45 -20.21 -27.79
CA ALA A 431 2.48 -20.68 -28.76
C ALA A 431 3.16 -21.05 -30.08
N PHE A 432 4.20 -20.30 -30.49
CA PHE A 432 5.02 -20.63 -31.66
C PHE A 432 5.80 -21.94 -31.47
N LYS A 433 6.37 -22.19 -30.27
CA LYS A 433 7.04 -23.47 -29.96
C LYS A 433 6.11 -24.66 -30.05
N ILE A 434 4.88 -24.54 -29.52
CA ILE A 434 3.85 -25.59 -29.64
C ILE A 434 3.58 -25.91 -31.12
N GLY A 435 3.46 -24.88 -31.96
CA GLY A 435 3.27 -25.07 -33.39
C GLY A 435 4.47 -25.69 -34.10
N SER A 436 5.69 -25.25 -33.78
CA SER A 436 6.91 -25.79 -34.39
C SER A 436 7.14 -27.26 -34.01
N TYR A 437 6.75 -27.68 -32.81
CA TYR A 437 6.80 -29.07 -32.36
C TYR A 437 5.81 -29.94 -33.16
N ALA A 438 4.62 -29.46 -33.39
CA ALA A 438 3.60 -30.15 -34.20
C ALA A 438 4.04 -30.29 -35.67
N LEU A 439 4.82 -29.34 -36.20
CA LEU A 439 5.33 -29.33 -37.56
C LEU A 439 6.69 -30.03 -37.73
N SER A 440 7.48 -30.16 -36.62
CA SER A 440 8.78 -30.82 -36.68
C SER A 440 8.56 -32.31 -36.95
N GLY A 441 8.62 -32.71 -38.18
CA GLY A 441 8.65 -34.03 -38.85
C GLY A 441 8.58 -35.34 -38.02
N ALA A 442 8.78 -35.32 -36.72
CA ALA A 442 8.75 -36.50 -35.88
C ALA A 442 7.32 -37.09 -35.70
N THR A 443 6.28 -36.25 -35.71
CA THR A 443 4.89 -36.67 -35.59
C THR A 443 4.22 -36.88 -36.95
N VAL A 444 4.47 -36.01 -37.91
CA VAL A 444 3.89 -36.13 -39.27
C VAL A 444 4.55 -37.24 -40.05
N GLY A 445 5.85 -37.49 -39.84
CA GLY A 445 6.59 -38.58 -40.51
C GLY A 445 6.26 -39.99 -39.99
N ARG A 446 5.85 -40.12 -38.71
CA ARG A 446 5.49 -41.43 -38.10
C ARG A 446 4.07 -41.86 -38.38
N ALA A 447 3.15 -40.95 -38.70
CA ALA A 447 1.77 -41.26 -39.02
C ALA A 447 1.58 -41.89 -40.40
N PHE A 448 2.55 -41.76 -41.29
CA PHE A 448 2.52 -42.34 -42.62
C PHE A 448 2.91 -43.83 -42.76
N PRO A 449 3.58 -44.52 -41.83
CA PRO A 449 3.93 -45.92 -42.03
C PRO A 449 2.74 -46.88 -42.12
N VAL A 450 1.66 -46.61 -41.37
CA VAL A 450 0.45 -47.46 -41.38
C VAL A 450 -0.25 -47.41 -42.73
N ILE A 451 -0.21 -46.26 -43.37
CA ILE A 451 -0.75 -46.08 -44.74
C ILE A 451 0.14 -46.77 -45.76
N GLY A 452 1.44 -46.76 -45.58
CA GLY A 452 2.38 -47.42 -46.49
C GLY A 452 2.22 -48.93 -46.57
N THR A 453 1.92 -49.58 -45.46
CA THR A 453 1.67 -51.06 -45.38
C THR A 453 0.31 -51.44 -45.90
N ALA A 454 -0.75 -50.65 -45.61
CA ALA A 454 -2.08 -50.89 -46.18
C ALA A 454 -2.09 -50.74 -47.71
N ILE A 455 -1.32 -49.81 -48.22
CA ILE A 455 -1.21 -49.50 -49.66
C ILE A 455 -0.28 -50.48 -50.40
N GLY A 456 0.79 -50.96 -49.78
CA GLY A 456 1.60 -52.05 -50.32
C GLY A 456 0.78 -53.34 -50.53
N ALA A 457 -0.15 -53.61 -49.58
CA ALA A 457 -1.12 -54.69 -49.68
C ALA A 457 -2.15 -54.46 -50.79
N VAL A 458 -2.57 -53.20 -51.03
CA VAL A 458 -3.53 -52.87 -52.11
C VAL A 458 -2.87 -53.02 -53.48
N ALA A 459 -1.67 -52.52 -53.70
CA ALA A 459 -0.95 -52.66 -55.00
C ALA A 459 -0.69 -54.15 -55.33
N GLY A 460 -0.29 -54.95 -54.31
CA GLY A 460 -0.14 -56.38 -54.48
C GLY A 460 -1.45 -57.15 -54.73
N ALA A 461 -2.54 -56.74 -54.07
CA ALA A 461 -3.87 -57.31 -54.21
C ALA A 461 -4.53 -56.96 -55.55
N LEU A 462 -4.27 -55.80 -56.12
CA LEU A 462 -4.78 -55.39 -57.44
C LEU A 462 -4.24 -56.26 -58.55
N VAL A 463 -2.95 -56.66 -58.48
CA VAL A 463 -2.35 -57.61 -59.46
C VAL A 463 -3.05 -58.98 -59.37
N GLY A 464 -3.36 -59.47 -58.19
CA GLY A 464 -4.05 -60.75 -57.98
C GLY A 464 -5.52 -60.76 -58.47
N VAL A 465 -6.22 -59.63 -58.42
CA VAL A 465 -7.64 -59.53 -58.80
C VAL A 465 -7.82 -59.51 -60.31
N VAL A 466 -7.00 -58.82 -61.03
CA VAL A 466 -7.03 -58.80 -62.49
C VAL A 466 -6.83 -60.19 -63.08
N MET A 467 -6.02 -61.04 -62.37
CA MET A 467 -5.76 -62.43 -62.77
C MET A 467 -6.99 -63.36 -62.79
N THR A 468 -7.97 -63.11 -61.93
CA THR A 468 -9.08 -64.09 -61.71
C THR A 468 -10.32 -63.83 -62.61
N VAL A 469 -10.38 -62.70 -63.38
CA VAL A 469 -11.60 -62.28 -64.11
C VAL A 469 -11.66 -62.78 -65.54
N VAL A 470 -10.59 -63.27 -66.13
CA VAL A 470 -10.45 -63.49 -67.60
C VAL A 470 -11.21 -64.70 -68.09
N GLY A 471 -11.80 -65.57 -67.24
CA GLY A 471 -12.27 -66.90 -67.69
C GLY A 471 -13.78 -67.07 -68.01
N LEU A 472 -14.70 -66.10 -67.73
CA LEU A 472 -16.13 -66.41 -67.61
C LEU A 472 -17.16 -65.56 -68.34
N PHE A 473 -16.83 -64.68 -69.30
CA PHE A 473 -17.83 -63.77 -69.91
C PHE A 473 -17.80 -63.69 -71.43
N THR A 474 -19.00 -63.55 -72.10
CA THR A 474 -19.24 -63.59 -73.53
C THR A 474 -19.02 -62.26 -74.26
N SER A 475 -18.96 -61.10 -73.62
CA SER A 475 -18.64 -59.79 -74.24
C SER A 475 -17.52 -59.06 -73.55
N LYS A 476 -16.67 -58.32 -74.33
CA LYS A 476 -15.58 -57.50 -73.82
C LYS A 476 -16.09 -56.45 -72.82
N ALA A 477 -17.17 -55.74 -73.14
CA ALA A 477 -17.74 -54.69 -72.32
C ALA A 477 -18.19 -55.21 -70.93
N SER A 478 -18.77 -56.42 -70.81
CA SER A 478 -19.17 -57.00 -69.58
C SER A 478 -17.96 -57.40 -68.71
N LYS A 479 -16.90 -57.86 -69.35
CA LYS A 479 -15.63 -58.24 -68.63
C LYS A 479 -14.91 -57.01 -68.15
N VAL A 480 -14.86 -55.91 -68.88
CA VAL A 480 -14.29 -54.64 -68.47
C VAL A 480 -15.02 -54.11 -67.26
N ARG A 481 -16.35 -53.97 -67.25
CA ARG A 481 -17.16 -53.52 -66.15
C ARG A 481 -16.94 -54.36 -64.84
N LYS A 482 -16.81 -55.67 -65.01
CA LYS A 482 -16.56 -56.54 -63.84
C LYS A 482 -15.14 -56.39 -63.30
N ALA A 483 -14.18 -56.12 -64.19
CA ALA A 483 -12.79 -55.84 -63.76
C ALA A 483 -12.72 -54.45 -63.03
N GLN A 484 -13.36 -53.41 -63.59
CA GLN A 484 -13.51 -52.11 -62.96
C GLN A 484 -14.17 -52.25 -61.59
N GLY A 485 -15.30 -52.98 -61.46
CA GLY A 485 -15.96 -53.20 -60.18
C GLY A 485 -15.04 -53.81 -59.12
N LYS A 486 -14.28 -54.89 -59.48
CA LYS A 486 -13.31 -55.49 -58.54
C LYS A 486 -12.16 -54.58 -58.14
N VAL A 487 -11.67 -53.74 -59.02
CA VAL A 487 -10.65 -52.73 -58.71
C VAL A 487 -11.23 -51.68 -57.74
N ARG A 488 -12.46 -51.20 -58.03
CA ARG A 488 -13.20 -50.30 -57.14
C ARG A 488 -13.40 -50.88 -55.74
N ASP A 489 -13.91 -52.10 -55.61
CA ASP A 489 -14.11 -52.77 -54.31
C ASP A 489 -12.81 -52.80 -53.50
N LYS A 490 -11.66 -53.03 -54.15
CA LYS A 490 -10.37 -53.03 -53.47
C LYS A 490 -9.88 -51.65 -53.07
N LEU A 491 -10.11 -50.66 -53.91
CA LEU A 491 -9.78 -49.28 -53.59
C LEU A 491 -10.70 -48.72 -52.50
N GLU A 492 -11.99 -49.09 -52.48
CA GLU A 492 -12.91 -48.76 -51.38
C GLU A 492 -12.49 -49.39 -50.08
N SER A 493 -12.14 -50.68 -50.08
CA SER A 493 -11.59 -51.31 -48.88
C SER A 493 -10.29 -50.68 -48.39
N ALA A 494 -9.47 -50.16 -49.30
CA ALA A 494 -8.25 -49.44 -48.96
C ALA A 494 -8.55 -48.04 -48.41
N ARG A 495 -9.54 -47.35 -48.99
CA ARG A 495 -10.06 -46.09 -48.47
C ARG A 495 -10.56 -46.22 -47.05
N ASP A 496 -11.42 -47.22 -46.81
CA ASP A 496 -12.00 -47.44 -45.49
C ASP A 496 -10.90 -47.71 -44.42
N LYS A 497 -9.91 -48.55 -44.76
CA LYS A 497 -8.74 -48.74 -43.87
C LYS A 497 -7.91 -47.46 -43.65
N ALA A 498 -7.78 -46.59 -44.66
CA ALA A 498 -7.09 -45.33 -44.52
C ALA A 498 -7.90 -44.35 -43.66
N LEU A 499 -9.23 -44.40 -43.73
CA LEU A 499 -10.12 -43.57 -42.90
C LEU A 499 -10.15 -44.03 -41.46
N ASP A 500 -10.17 -45.33 -41.19
CA ASP A 500 -10.18 -45.92 -39.84
C ASP A 500 -8.96 -45.51 -39.01
N GLY A 501 -7.81 -45.30 -39.62
CA GLY A 501 -6.57 -44.91 -38.93
C GLY A 501 -6.43 -43.42 -38.58
N ILE A 502 -7.32 -42.58 -39.13
CA ILE A 502 -7.19 -41.11 -39.01
C ILE A 502 -7.38 -40.66 -37.55
N ASP A 503 -8.38 -41.15 -36.87
CA ASP A 503 -8.73 -40.74 -35.52
C ASP A 503 -7.60 -41.04 -34.53
N ASP A 504 -6.92 -42.18 -34.67
CA ASP A 504 -5.77 -42.55 -33.81
C ASP A 504 -4.51 -41.70 -34.17
N GLU A 505 -4.27 -41.44 -35.46
CA GLU A 505 -3.19 -40.56 -35.89
C GLU A 505 -3.35 -39.14 -35.29
N VAL A 506 -4.54 -38.58 -35.42
CA VAL A 506 -4.83 -37.22 -34.93
C VAL A 506 -4.81 -37.15 -33.44
N ARG A 507 -5.34 -38.16 -32.72
CA ARG A 507 -5.21 -38.24 -31.25
C ARG A 507 -3.77 -38.21 -30.78
N ASN A 508 -2.88 -38.93 -31.45
CA ASN A 508 -1.46 -38.93 -31.10
C ASN A 508 -0.82 -37.53 -31.33
N LEU A 509 -1.20 -36.84 -32.39
CA LEU A 509 -0.77 -35.46 -32.66
C LEU A 509 -1.30 -34.50 -31.60
N VAL A 510 -2.59 -34.61 -31.26
CA VAL A 510 -3.22 -33.78 -30.21
C VAL A 510 -2.58 -34.03 -28.85
N ALA A 511 -2.32 -35.29 -28.49
CA ALA A 511 -1.66 -35.62 -27.22
C ALA A 511 -0.24 -35.02 -27.12
N ALA A 512 0.51 -34.98 -28.21
CA ALA A 512 1.82 -34.32 -28.26
C ALA A 512 1.69 -32.80 -28.06
N ILE A 513 0.70 -32.16 -28.70
CA ILE A 513 0.40 -30.73 -28.54
C ILE A 513 -0.05 -30.43 -27.09
N GLU A 514 -0.92 -31.24 -26.52
CA GLU A 514 -1.36 -31.08 -25.11
C GLU A 514 -0.20 -31.19 -24.12
N ASN A 515 0.70 -32.13 -24.31
CA ASN A 515 1.86 -32.29 -23.43
C ASN A 515 2.77 -31.06 -23.50
N GLU A 516 3.03 -30.53 -24.69
CA GLU A 516 3.81 -29.29 -24.85
C GLU A 516 3.06 -28.09 -24.27
N LEU A 517 1.75 -28.00 -24.45
CA LEU A 517 0.93 -26.96 -23.84
C LEU A 517 1.00 -27.00 -22.31
N LYS A 518 0.91 -28.19 -21.71
CA LYS A 518 0.99 -28.37 -20.26
C LYS A 518 2.36 -27.97 -19.70
N SER A 519 3.43 -28.35 -20.39
CA SER A 519 4.82 -28.09 -19.95
C SER A 519 5.29 -26.65 -20.19
N SER A 520 4.63 -25.90 -21.04
CA SER A 520 5.02 -24.54 -21.42
C SER A 520 3.98 -23.48 -21.03
N LEU A 521 2.89 -23.40 -21.77
CA LEU A 521 1.92 -22.31 -21.67
C LEU A 521 1.08 -22.40 -20.40
N LEU A 522 0.52 -23.58 -20.10
CA LEU A 522 -0.29 -23.78 -18.88
C LEU A 522 0.56 -23.62 -17.62
N GLN A 523 1.81 -24.10 -17.62
CA GLN A 523 2.71 -23.91 -16.50
C GLN A 523 2.93 -22.42 -16.22
N LYS A 524 3.07 -21.59 -17.25
CA LYS A 524 3.23 -20.14 -17.06
C LYS A 524 1.95 -19.43 -16.63
N VAL A 525 0.80 -19.81 -17.18
CA VAL A 525 -0.50 -19.30 -16.70
C VAL A 525 -0.71 -19.64 -15.23
N ASN A 526 -0.38 -20.86 -14.82
CA ASN A 526 -0.45 -21.27 -13.42
C ASN A 526 0.59 -20.55 -12.55
N ALA A 527 1.82 -20.34 -13.04
CA ALA A 527 2.84 -19.58 -12.35
C ALA A 527 2.40 -18.12 -12.13
N MET A 528 1.74 -17.50 -13.11
CA MET A 528 1.17 -16.17 -12.97
C MET A 528 0.06 -16.15 -11.92
N HIS A 529 -0.85 -17.13 -11.93
CA HIS A 529 -1.89 -17.27 -10.89
C HIS A 529 -1.27 -17.42 -9.48
N THR A 530 -0.28 -18.31 -9.34
CA THR A 530 0.44 -18.52 -8.06
C THR A 530 1.12 -17.23 -7.59
N ALA A 531 1.70 -16.50 -8.51
CA ALA A 531 2.38 -15.27 -8.20
C ALA A 531 1.43 -14.15 -7.74
N LEU A 532 0.23 -14.09 -8.29
CA LEU A 532 -0.82 -13.19 -7.79
C LEU A 532 -1.27 -13.56 -6.37
N GLN A 533 -1.07 -14.79 -5.92
CA GLN A 533 -1.40 -15.24 -4.56
C GLN A 533 -0.30 -14.90 -3.54
N GLN A 534 0.97 -14.75 -3.97
CA GLN A 534 2.11 -14.52 -3.06
C GLN A 534 1.94 -13.32 -2.12
N PRO A 535 1.40 -12.16 -2.54
CA PRO A 535 1.22 -11.00 -1.66
C PRO A 535 0.36 -11.31 -0.43
N ILE A 536 -0.59 -12.23 -0.51
CA ILE A 536 -1.40 -12.65 0.66
C ILE A 536 -0.51 -13.17 1.79
N ALA A 537 0.38 -14.11 1.48
CA ALA A 537 1.28 -14.69 2.48
C ALA A 537 2.22 -13.63 3.09
N ILE A 538 2.67 -12.68 2.28
CA ILE A 538 3.51 -11.56 2.73
C ILE A 538 2.72 -10.67 3.69
N PHE A 539 1.50 -10.26 3.33
CA PHE A 539 0.65 -9.44 4.21
C PHE A 539 0.33 -10.15 5.52
N GLU A 540 -0.04 -11.43 5.48
CA GLU A 540 -0.32 -12.24 6.68
C GLU A 540 0.91 -12.35 7.59
N GLN A 541 2.08 -12.57 7.02
CA GLN A 541 3.33 -12.60 7.75
C GLN A 541 3.64 -11.24 8.41
N GLN A 542 3.51 -10.14 7.67
CA GLN A 542 3.74 -8.79 8.20
C GLN A 542 2.74 -8.45 9.31
N ILE A 543 1.45 -8.75 9.13
CA ILE A 543 0.43 -8.56 10.16
C ILE A 543 0.79 -9.34 11.43
N THR A 544 1.23 -10.58 11.30
CA THR A 544 1.65 -11.41 12.42
C THR A 544 2.85 -10.81 13.15
N GLN A 545 3.87 -10.38 12.41
CA GLN A 545 5.08 -9.78 12.97
C GLN A 545 4.77 -8.46 13.71
N ILE A 546 3.97 -7.58 13.11
CA ILE A 546 3.61 -6.30 13.72
C ILE A 546 2.71 -6.50 14.94
N THR A 547 1.78 -7.46 14.89
CA THR A 547 0.97 -7.83 16.05
C THR A 547 1.87 -8.33 17.20
N HIS A 548 2.87 -9.13 16.90
CA HIS A 548 3.85 -9.60 17.88
C HIS A 548 4.66 -8.44 18.47
N LEU A 549 5.16 -7.52 17.62
CA LEU A 549 5.86 -6.32 18.09
C LEU A 549 4.99 -5.43 18.99
N LYS A 550 3.71 -5.25 18.63
CA LYS A 550 2.76 -4.52 19.45
C LYS A 550 2.59 -5.17 20.83
N ASN A 551 2.45 -6.49 20.88
CA ASN A 551 2.35 -7.23 22.14
C ASN A 551 3.64 -7.16 22.96
N GLN A 552 4.81 -7.19 22.34
CA GLN A 552 6.10 -7.00 23.02
C GLN A 552 6.21 -5.59 23.61
N LEU A 553 5.78 -4.56 22.87
CA LEU A 553 5.76 -3.17 23.35
C LEU A 553 4.92 -3.02 24.62
N GLU A 554 3.74 -3.66 24.67
CA GLU A 554 2.86 -3.61 25.86
C GLU A 554 3.52 -4.25 27.10
N ASN A 555 4.25 -5.33 26.90
CA ASN A 555 4.91 -6.08 27.97
C ASN A 555 6.32 -5.56 28.30
N MET A 556 6.76 -4.47 27.67
CA MET A 556 8.10 -3.93 27.88
C MET A 556 8.23 -3.29 29.26
N PRO A 557 9.12 -3.77 30.16
CA PRO A 557 9.31 -3.20 31.47
C PRO A 557 10.03 -1.84 31.38
N TYR A 558 9.62 -0.88 32.23
CA TYR A 558 10.18 0.47 32.24
C TYR A 558 11.70 0.52 32.53
N GLY A 559 12.24 -0.47 33.25
CA GLY A 559 13.65 -0.52 33.63
C GLY A 559 14.63 -0.94 32.55
N THR A 560 14.16 -1.36 31.38
CA THR A 560 15.02 -1.86 30.26
C THR A 560 15.56 -0.77 29.35
N ILE A 561 15.12 0.46 29.51
CA ILE A 561 15.61 1.58 28.70
C ILE A 561 16.95 2.02 29.30
N GLN A 562 18.02 1.44 28.78
CA GLN A 562 19.36 1.99 29.02
C GLN A 562 19.42 3.37 28.37
N THR A 563 19.86 4.37 29.12
CA THR A 563 20.20 5.70 28.62
C THR A 563 21.20 5.53 27.49
N VAL A 564 20.77 5.74 26.25
CA VAL A 564 21.69 5.95 25.15
C VAL A 564 22.34 7.29 25.44
N GLN A 565 23.58 7.27 25.87
CA GLN A 565 24.39 8.48 25.92
C GLN A 565 24.67 8.89 24.47
N TYR A 566 24.14 10.03 24.07
CA TYR A 566 24.50 10.72 22.83
C TYR A 566 25.76 11.55 23.08
#